data_fb16abe84e617ba2503418475b6796f2
#
_entry.id   fb16abe84e617ba2503418475b6796f2
#
_cell.length_a   1.000
_cell.length_b   1.000
_cell.length_c   1.000
_cell.angle_alpha   90.00
_cell.angle_beta   90.00
_cell.angle_gamma   90.00
#
_symmetry.space_group_name_H-M   'P 1'
#
loop_
_entity.id
_entity.type
_entity.pdbx_description
1 polymer ?
#
loop_
_entity_poly.entity_id
_entity_poly.type
_entity_poly.pdbx_seq_one_letter_code
_entity_poly.pdbx_strand_id
1 'polypeptide(L)' 'MANLKDTTYLFIKNKILDCSYAPNSFINEAEVMKEIDVSRTPVREAFSKLEQEGFIEVIPKKGVLVKALTISVINQT' A
#
# COMPACT_ATOMS: atom_id res chain seq x y z
N MET A 1 13.77 -9.35 13.81
CA MET A 1 13.60 -7.91 13.76
C MET A 1 13.13 -7.48 12.38
N ALA A 2 12.10 -6.69 12.32
CA ALA A 2 11.58 -6.26 11.03
C ALA A 2 12.52 -5.24 10.41
N ASN A 3 12.70 -5.34 9.09
CA ASN A 3 13.49 -4.32 8.39
C ASN A 3 12.56 -3.20 7.91
N LEU A 4 13.14 -2.17 7.32
CA LEU A 4 12.36 -1.02 6.89
C LEU A 4 11.29 -1.38 5.87
N LYS A 5 11.58 -2.34 5.02
CA LYS A 5 10.61 -2.80 4.03
C LYS A 5 9.38 -3.40 4.70
N ASP A 6 9.60 -4.26 5.69
CA ASP A 6 8.49 -4.89 6.40
C ASP A 6 7.68 -3.89 7.19
N THR A 7 8.35 -2.94 7.85
CA THR A 7 7.68 -1.90 8.61
C THR A 7 6.82 -1.05 7.67
N THR A 8 7.37 -0.67 6.53
CA THR A 8 6.66 0.15 5.57
C THR A 8 5.47 -0.61 5.00
N TYR A 9 5.68 -1.88 4.68
CA TYR A 9 4.61 -2.72 4.16
C TYR A 9 3.44 -2.78 5.14
N LEU A 10 3.72 -3.05 6.40
CA LEU A 10 2.66 -3.14 7.40
C LEU A 10 1.96 -1.81 7.63
N PHE A 11 2.72 -0.72 7.61
CA PHE A 11 2.13 0.61 7.76
C PHE A 11 1.10 0.87 6.67
N ILE A 12 1.49 0.63 5.41
CA ILE A 12 0.60 0.89 4.29
C ILE A 12 -0.57 -0.08 4.30
N LYS A 13 -0.30 -1.35 4.55
CA LYS A 13 -1.34 -2.36 4.57
C LYS A 13 -2.40 -2.04 5.62
N ASN A 14 -1.97 -1.65 6.82
CA ASN A 14 -2.91 -1.32 7.87
C ASN A 14 -3.75 -0.10 7.50
N LYS A 15 -3.16 0.88 6.82
CA LYS A 15 -3.90 2.03 6.36
C LYS A 15 -4.97 1.66 5.34
N ILE A 16 -4.67 0.68 4.51
CA ILE A 16 -5.64 0.20 3.54
C ILE A 16 -6.76 -0.57 4.24
N LEU A 17 -6.38 -1.43 5.17
CA LEU A 17 -7.36 -2.28 5.85
C LEU A 17 -8.29 -1.49 6.76
N ASP A 18 -7.80 -0.43 7.38
CA ASP A 18 -8.65 0.37 8.25
C ASP A 18 -9.31 1.54 7.51
N CYS A 19 -9.16 1.56 6.19
CA CYS A 19 -9.79 2.55 5.32
C CYS A 19 -9.25 3.97 5.50
N SER A 20 -8.08 4.11 6.12
CA SER A 20 -7.42 5.41 6.15
C SER A 20 -7.05 5.87 4.75
N TYR A 21 -6.66 4.93 3.90
CA TYR A 21 -6.52 5.18 2.47
C TYR A 21 -7.79 4.68 1.82
N ALA A 22 -8.61 5.60 1.32
CA ALA A 22 -9.89 5.23 0.74
C ALA A 22 -9.72 4.36 -0.50
N PRO A 23 -10.63 3.44 -0.75
CA PRO A 23 -10.62 2.69 -2.00
C PRO A 23 -10.70 3.64 -3.19
N ASN A 24 -9.98 3.30 -4.25
CA ASN A 24 -9.94 4.09 -5.47
C ASN A 24 -9.26 5.44 -5.31
N SER A 25 -8.55 5.64 -4.23
CA SER A 25 -7.74 6.84 -4.07
C SER A 25 -6.30 6.51 -4.40
N PHE A 26 -5.48 7.56 -4.55
CA PHE A 26 -4.07 7.38 -4.84
C PHE A 26 -3.25 7.60 -3.58
N ILE A 27 -2.20 6.77 -3.42
CA ILE A 27 -1.26 6.95 -2.33
C ILE A 27 -0.09 7.77 -2.86
N ASN A 28 0.30 8.77 -2.08
CA ASN A 28 1.44 9.60 -2.43
C ASN A 28 2.69 8.99 -1.80
N GLU A 29 3.62 8.54 -2.64
CA GLU A 29 4.85 7.92 -2.16
C GLU A 29 5.62 8.85 -1.23
N ALA A 30 5.71 10.13 -1.61
CA ALA A 30 6.46 11.09 -0.81
C ALA A 30 5.85 11.26 0.57
N GLU A 31 4.53 11.21 0.66
CA GLU A 31 3.88 11.33 1.96
C GLU A 31 4.17 10.14 2.85
N VAL A 32 4.20 8.94 2.28
CA VAL A 32 4.54 7.76 3.05
C VAL A 32 5.96 7.87 3.58
N MET A 33 6.89 8.28 2.72
CA MET A 33 8.27 8.46 3.14
C MET A 33 8.38 9.43 4.30
N LYS A 34 7.58 10.48 4.26
CA LYS A 34 7.62 11.50 5.29
C LYS A 34 6.99 11.03 6.59
N GLU A 35 5.89 10.30 6.49
CA GLU A 35 5.17 9.89 7.68
C GLU A 35 5.95 8.91 8.55
N ILE A 36 6.66 8.00 7.92
CA ILE A 36 7.41 7.00 8.68
C ILE A 36 8.91 7.18 8.55
N ASP A 37 9.32 8.28 7.97
CA ASP A 37 10.74 8.67 7.91
C ASP A 37 11.61 7.57 7.31
N VAL A 38 11.26 7.16 6.11
CA VAL A 38 12.04 6.16 5.37
C VAL A 38 12.36 6.69 3.99
N SER A 39 13.36 6.10 3.37
CA SER A 39 13.72 6.46 2.01
C SER A 39 12.76 5.83 1.02
N ARG A 40 12.97 6.14 -0.26
CA ARG A 40 12.08 5.66 -1.31
C ARG A 40 12.15 4.14 -1.52
N THR A 41 13.33 3.57 -1.36
CA THR A 41 13.52 2.16 -1.65
C THR A 41 12.59 1.24 -0.85
N PRO A 42 12.52 1.34 0.48
CA PRO A 42 11.61 0.46 1.21
C PRO A 42 10.14 0.72 0.86
N VAL A 43 9.80 1.97 0.51
CA VAL A 43 8.43 2.27 0.11
C VAL A 43 8.08 1.56 -1.19
N ARG A 44 8.99 1.62 -2.16
CA ARG A 44 8.74 0.96 -3.43
C ARG A 44 8.69 -0.54 -3.30
N GLU A 45 9.53 -1.10 -2.45
CA GLU A 45 9.50 -2.54 -2.21
C GLU A 45 8.19 -2.96 -1.55
N ALA A 46 7.70 -2.15 -0.62
CA ALA A 46 6.43 -2.43 0.02
C ALA A 46 5.29 -2.35 -0.99
N PHE A 47 5.32 -1.34 -1.86
CA PHE A 47 4.30 -1.21 -2.90
C PHE A 47 4.30 -2.43 -3.82
N SER A 48 5.48 -2.88 -4.20
CA SER A 48 5.58 -4.04 -5.08
C SER A 48 4.93 -5.26 -4.44
N LYS A 49 5.18 -5.48 -3.17
CA LYS A 49 4.60 -6.61 -2.47
C LYS A 49 3.08 -6.47 -2.35
N LEU A 50 2.62 -5.28 -2.02
CA LEU A 50 1.19 -5.03 -1.90
C LEU A 50 0.47 -5.18 -3.24
N GLU A 51 1.14 -4.79 -4.31
CA GLU A 51 0.57 -4.95 -5.64
C GLU A 51 0.42 -6.43 -5.99
N GLN A 52 1.42 -7.23 -5.65
CA GLN A 52 1.34 -8.66 -5.88
C GLN A 52 0.19 -9.29 -5.09
N GLU A 53 -0.10 -8.75 -3.94
CA GLU A 53 -1.17 -9.25 -3.10
C GLU A 53 -2.55 -8.72 -3.48
N GLY A 54 -2.59 -7.75 -4.39
CA GLY A 54 -3.86 -7.24 -4.86
C GLY A 54 -4.43 -6.09 -4.07
N PHE A 55 -3.65 -5.50 -3.17
CA PHE A 55 -4.13 -4.35 -2.40
C PHE A 55 -4.04 -3.04 -3.15
N ILE A 56 -3.09 -2.93 -4.05
CA ILE A 56 -2.87 -1.69 -4.79
C ILE A 56 -2.51 -2.01 -6.23
N GLU A 57 -2.54 -0.97 -7.05
CA GLU A 57 -2.09 -1.09 -8.44
C GLU A 57 -1.21 0.11 -8.75
N VAL A 58 0.00 -0.15 -9.23
CA VAL A 58 0.91 0.92 -9.61
C VAL A 58 0.59 1.33 -11.05
N ILE A 59 0.22 2.59 -11.22
CA ILE A 59 -0.16 3.10 -12.53
C ILE A 59 0.91 4.09 -12.98
N PRO A 60 1.61 3.79 -14.08
CA PRO A 60 2.68 4.67 -14.56
C PRO A 60 2.19 6.10 -14.74
N LYS A 61 2.98 7.04 -14.28
CA LYS A 61 2.72 8.48 -14.42
C LYS A 61 1.56 8.99 -13.58
N LYS A 62 0.80 8.12 -12.94
CA LYS A 62 -0.33 8.55 -12.12
C LYS A 62 -0.11 8.30 -10.64
N GLY A 63 0.51 7.20 -10.30
CA GLY A 63 0.80 6.91 -8.91
C GLY A 63 0.32 5.52 -8.50
N VAL A 64 0.05 5.38 -7.23
CA VAL A 64 -0.33 4.10 -6.65
C VAL A 64 -1.80 4.17 -6.28
N LEU A 65 -2.59 3.33 -6.94
CA LEU A 65 -4.04 3.31 -6.72
C LEU A 65 -4.40 2.27 -5.67
N VAL A 66 -5.18 2.67 -4.68
CA VAL A 66 -5.70 1.74 -3.68
C VAL A 66 -6.86 0.99 -4.30
N LYS A 67 -6.75 -0.31 -4.40
CA LYS A 67 -7.82 -1.10 -4.96
C LYS A 67 -8.92 -1.31 -3.93
N ALA A 68 -10.15 -1.33 -4.39
CA ALA A 68 -11.26 -1.60 -3.50
C ALA A 68 -11.20 -3.06 -3.10
N LEU A 69 -11.14 -3.29 -1.81
CA LEU A 69 -11.18 -4.65 -1.31
C LEU A 69 -12.63 -5.04 -1.17
N THR A 70 -13.03 -6.07 -1.89
CA THR A 70 -14.41 -6.49 -1.84
C THR A 70 -14.55 -7.67 -0.92
N ILE A 71 -15.49 -7.56 -0.04
CA ILE A 71 -15.78 -8.63 0.89
C ILE A 71 -16.25 -9.87 0.14
N SER A 72 -16.92 -9.64 -0.95
CA SER A 72 -17.42 -10.76 -1.73
C SER A 72 -16.31 -11.70 -2.16
N VAL A 73 -15.14 -11.16 -2.39
CA VAL A 73 -14.01 -12.00 -2.75
C VAL A 73 -13.71 -12.98 -1.65
N ILE A 74 -13.81 -12.52 -0.43
CA ILE A 74 -13.57 -13.37 0.71
C ILE A 74 -14.67 -14.38 0.87
N ASN A 75 -15.87 -13.97 0.63
CA ASN A 75 -17.01 -14.83 0.79
C ASN A 75 -17.10 -15.94 -0.20
N GLN A 76 -16.41 -15.78 -1.28
CA GLN A 76 -16.49 -16.77 -2.30
C GLN A 76 -16.04 -18.11 -1.87
N THR A 77 -15.36 -18.13 -0.82
CA THR A 77 -14.91 -19.47 -0.48
C THR A 77 -15.71 -20.12 0.51
#